data_7a59bfbecb65e2604650288c65da23a8
#
_entry.id   7a59bfbecb65e2604650288c65da23a8
#
_cell.length_a   1.000
_cell.length_b   1.000
_cell.length_c   1.000
_cell.angle_alpha   90.00
_cell.angle_beta   90.00
_cell.angle_gamma   90.00
#
_symmetry.space_group_name_H-M   'P 1'
#
loop_
_entity.id
_entity.type
_entity.pdbx_description
1 polymer ?
#
loop_
_entity_poly.entity_id
_entity_poly.type
_entity_poly.pdbx_seq_one_letter_code
_entity_poly.pdbx_strand_id
1 'polypeptide(L)'
;MNTASRSENTARNIGVGAVRQVVTLLLAFAVRTVFVRRLGADYTGVNGLYSNILAMLSLAELGVGNVLVYSLYVPLHRGDTGEIQHLLGYYRRIYRLIALAVALLGAAVIPFLPLIISSELPMAQLIVYYVLYLANSVASYLVIYKTTLIQADQKAYLQNMVSAAALVLQYAAQMACLLIWGSYLGYLLIQIACTLLQNAVLSHLADKMYPFLRKKQKCALMHRKQELNDNIRSMFLYKLATILINNTDNILISVMLGTVFVGYYSNYASLTTYVTTFVSIVITGISASLGNLNAEKNSEKSYAMFRNLIVLFGAITGFCVAAYGAIVQDFIPIWVGEEYLMDTGTVAAVLFTFYLSTIVAPVWMYRETLGLFRQMKYVMFMTALVNILLSILLGHFFGVAGIIGATGLARLCTIFWYEPKVLFHRTFGRSAAAYFKAQGGLLLLNGAVMALSLLLCARMGHTLMWIIIKGITCAAVTALLYTLALGRTAEYRWMLEKGRSFLRKWRKKA
;
A
#
# COMPACT_ATOMS: atom_id res chain seq x y z
N MET A 1 28.86 -0.50 -23.20
CA MET A 1 27.68 -0.26 -22.33
C MET A 1 28.04 0.89 -21.38
N ASN A 2 27.39 2.06 -21.50
CA ASN A 2 27.70 3.19 -20.60
C ASN A 2 27.31 2.76 -19.17
N THR A 3 28.30 2.57 -18.33
CA THR A 3 28.15 2.28 -16.91
C THR A 3 27.83 3.58 -16.18
N ALA A 4 26.57 4.00 -16.22
CA ALA A 4 26.11 5.03 -15.29
C ALA A 4 26.47 4.59 -13.87
N SER A 5 26.99 5.50 -13.06
CA SER A 5 27.44 5.17 -11.71
C SER A 5 26.24 4.66 -10.88
N ARG A 6 26.47 3.82 -9.88
CA ARG A 6 25.41 3.30 -9.00
C ARG A 6 24.57 4.42 -8.37
N SER A 7 25.20 5.56 -8.06
CA SER A 7 24.53 6.75 -7.53
C SER A 7 23.60 7.41 -8.55
N GLU A 8 23.98 7.43 -9.83
CA GLU A 8 23.16 7.98 -10.91
C GLU A 8 21.92 7.11 -11.18
N ASN A 9 22.06 5.79 -11.20
CA ASN A 9 20.93 4.87 -11.32
C ASN A 9 19.99 4.98 -10.12
N THR A 10 20.53 5.15 -8.90
CA THR A 10 19.70 5.36 -7.70
C THR A 10 18.90 6.66 -7.79
N ALA A 11 19.52 7.77 -8.23
CA ALA A 11 18.83 9.04 -8.42
C ALA A 11 17.73 8.96 -9.49
N ARG A 12 17.99 8.27 -10.60
CA ARG A 12 17.01 8.01 -11.67
C ARG A 12 15.85 7.14 -11.16
N ASN A 13 16.13 6.07 -10.42
CA ASN A 13 15.11 5.20 -9.85
C ASN A 13 14.16 5.98 -8.92
N ILE A 14 14.70 6.83 -8.05
CA ILE A 14 13.89 7.65 -7.14
C ILE A 14 13.06 8.68 -7.93
N GLY A 15 13.67 9.41 -8.85
CA GLY A 15 13.00 10.46 -9.64
C GLY A 15 11.87 9.90 -10.50
N VAL A 16 12.16 8.86 -11.30
CA VAL A 16 11.15 8.23 -12.17
C VAL A 16 10.07 7.54 -11.34
N GLY A 17 10.44 6.92 -10.21
CA GLY A 17 9.47 6.31 -9.30
C GLY A 17 8.49 7.33 -8.71
N ALA A 18 8.98 8.49 -8.27
CA ALA A 18 8.15 9.57 -7.73
C ALA A 18 7.21 10.16 -8.78
N VAL A 19 7.71 10.45 -9.98
CA VAL A 19 6.88 10.95 -11.10
C VAL A 19 5.80 9.92 -11.47
N ARG A 20 6.18 8.65 -11.61
CA ARG A 20 5.22 7.58 -11.85
C ARG A 20 4.12 7.56 -10.79
N GLN A 21 4.48 7.69 -9.51
CA GLN A 21 3.52 7.63 -8.40
C GLN A 21 2.49 8.77 -8.49
N VAL A 22 2.95 10.00 -8.73
CA VAL A 22 2.06 11.16 -8.88
C VAL A 22 1.13 11.01 -10.09
N VAL A 23 1.68 10.63 -11.26
CA VAL A 23 0.89 10.40 -12.48
C VAL A 23 -0.14 9.29 -12.25
N THR A 24 0.27 8.20 -11.60
CA THR A 24 -0.64 7.09 -11.26
C THR A 24 -1.80 7.57 -10.39
N LEU A 25 -1.53 8.37 -9.35
CA LEU A 25 -2.57 8.86 -8.45
C LEU A 25 -3.57 9.77 -9.16
N LEU A 26 -3.10 10.71 -9.96
CA LEU A 26 -3.96 11.64 -10.69
C LEU A 26 -4.85 10.90 -11.71
N LEU A 27 -4.28 9.99 -12.47
CA LEU A 27 -5.03 9.20 -13.45
C LEU A 27 -5.99 8.22 -12.79
N ALA A 28 -5.56 7.54 -11.71
CA ALA A 28 -6.43 6.65 -10.94
C ALA A 28 -7.64 7.40 -10.39
N PHE A 29 -7.44 8.61 -9.86
CA PHE A 29 -8.52 9.46 -9.39
C PHE A 29 -9.48 9.86 -10.53
N ALA A 30 -8.94 10.29 -11.69
CA ALA A 30 -9.76 10.67 -12.83
C ALA A 30 -10.60 9.49 -13.36
N VAL A 31 -9.97 8.33 -13.59
CA VAL A 31 -10.68 7.11 -14.03
C VAL A 31 -11.71 6.66 -13.01
N ARG A 32 -11.37 6.70 -11.71
CA ARG A 32 -12.29 6.37 -10.62
C ARG A 32 -13.52 7.26 -10.64
N THR A 33 -13.34 8.57 -10.86
CA THR A 33 -14.44 9.53 -10.97
C THR A 33 -15.40 9.17 -12.10
N VAL A 34 -14.85 8.90 -13.30
CA VAL A 34 -15.67 8.50 -14.45
C VAL A 34 -16.34 7.15 -14.19
N PHE A 35 -15.62 6.20 -13.59
CA PHE A 35 -16.13 4.87 -13.29
C PHE A 35 -17.36 4.93 -12.36
N VAL A 36 -17.25 5.62 -11.23
CA VAL A 36 -18.33 5.71 -10.24
C VAL A 36 -19.53 6.44 -10.82
N ARG A 37 -19.31 7.55 -11.52
CA ARG A 37 -20.40 8.35 -12.12
C ARG A 37 -21.13 7.66 -13.27
N ARG A 38 -20.44 6.75 -14.01
CA ARG A 38 -21.04 6.07 -15.19
C ARG A 38 -21.64 4.72 -14.85
N LEU A 39 -21.03 3.98 -13.93
CA LEU A 39 -21.43 2.60 -13.63
C LEU A 39 -22.17 2.47 -12.29
N GLY A 40 -21.99 3.41 -11.37
CA GLY A 40 -22.70 3.42 -10.08
C GLY A 40 -22.05 2.55 -8.99
N ALA A 41 -22.79 2.43 -7.88
CA ALA A 41 -22.29 1.81 -6.65
C ALA A 41 -22.12 0.29 -6.77
N ASP A 42 -23.02 -0.41 -7.44
CA ASP A 42 -22.96 -1.86 -7.63
C ASP A 42 -21.67 -2.30 -8.33
N TYR A 43 -21.38 -1.74 -9.50
CA TYR A 43 -20.12 -2.03 -10.20
C TYR A 43 -18.90 -1.60 -9.42
N THR A 44 -19.01 -0.51 -8.65
CA THR A 44 -17.94 -0.04 -7.78
C THR A 44 -17.67 -1.03 -6.64
N GLY A 45 -18.73 -1.58 -6.07
CA GLY A 45 -18.67 -2.62 -5.04
C GLY A 45 -18.09 -3.92 -5.56
N VAL A 46 -18.59 -4.39 -6.70
CA VAL A 46 -18.08 -5.60 -7.38
C VAL A 46 -16.59 -5.46 -7.70
N ASN A 47 -16.18 -4.32 -8.26
CA ASN A 47 -14.77 -4.03 -8.58
C ASN A 47 -13.88 -4.05 -7.33
N GLY A 48 -14.32 -3.43 -6.24
CA GLY A 48 -13.61 -3.44 -4.94
C GLY A 48 -13.52 -4.84 -4.35
N LEU A 49 -14.63 -5.58 -4.36
CA LEU A 49 -14.69 -6.95 -3.83
C LEU A 49 -13.77 -7.90 -4.60
N TYR A 50 -13.81 -7.89 -5.94
CA TYR A 50 -12.93 -8.73 -6.76
C TYR A 50 -11.45 -8.40 -6.53
N SER A 51 -11.12 -7.12 -6.43
CA SER A 51 -9.74 -6.70 -6.11
C SER A 51 -9.26 -7.29 -4.79
N ASN A 52 -10.11 -7.33 -3.75
CA ASN A 52 -9.74 -7.89 -2.43
C ASN A 52 -9.66 -9.42 -2.45
N ILE A 53 -10.62 -10.10 -3.10
CA ILE A 53 -10.58 -11.57 -3.25
C ILE A 53 -9.28 -11.98 -3.96
N LEU A 54 -8.91 -11.32 -5.06
CA LEU A 54 -7.70 -11.64 -5.80
C LEU A 54 -6.43 -11.24 -5.05
N ALA A 55 -6.44 -10.14 -4.30
CA ALA A 55 -5.34 -9.79 -3.40
C ALA A 55 -5.11 -10.88 -2.34
N MET A 56 -6.18 -11.48 -1.80
CA MET A 56 -6.06 -12.64 -0.90
C MET A 56 -5.51 -13.89 -1.62
N LEU A 57 -5.93 -14.16 -2.84
CA LEU A 57 -5.40 -15.28 -3.63
C LEU A 57 -3.94 -15.08 -4.05
N SER A 58 -3.49 -13.82 -4.18
CA SER A 58 -2.09 -13.46 -4.47
C SER A 58 -1.10 -13.80 -3.35
N LEU A 59 -1.57 -14.44 -2.27
CA LEU A 59 -0.74 -14.97 -1.18
C LEU A 59 0.41 -15.87 -1.68
N ALA A 60 0.20 -16.58 -2.77
CA ALA A 60 1.19 -17.49 -3.33
C ALA A 60 2.49 -16.77 -3.80
N GLU A 61 2.43 -15.45 -4.06
CA GLU A 61 3.60 -14.64 -4.50
C GLU A 61 4.46 -14.14 -3.32
N LEU A 62 3.99 -14.24 -2.09
CA LEU A 62 4.49 -13.51 -0.94
C LEU A 62 5.97 -13.79 -0.60
N GLY A 63 6.82 -12.80 -0.92
CA GLY A 63 8.24 -12.83 -0.64
C GLY A 63 9.12 -13.45 -1.72
N VAL A 64 8.56 -14.19 -2.69
CA VAL A 64 9.33 -14.83 -3.76
C VAL A 64 10.14 -13.81 -4.56
N GLY A 65 9.54 -12.68 -4.94
CA GLY A 65 10.21 -11.62 -5.68
C GLY A 65 11.40 -11.02 -4.92
N ASN A 66 11.24 -10.70 -3.65
CA ASN A 66 12.30 -10.11 -2.83
C ASN A 66 13.47 -11.08 -2.62
N VAL A 67 13.17 -12.36 -2.38
CA VAL A 67 14.19 -13.41 -2.25
C VAL A 67 14.95 -13.58 -3.56
N LEU A 68 14.27 -13.51 -4.71
CA LEU A 68 14.91 -13.55 -6.02
C LEU A 68 15.84 -12.35 -6.24
N VAL A 69 15.38 -11.12 -5.96
CA VAL A 69 16.23 -9.92 -6.09
C VAL A 69 17.50 -10.09 -5.27
N TYR A 70 17.36 -10.49 -4.01
CA TYR A 70 18.50 -10.70 -3.11
C TYR A 70 19.45 -11.77 -3.63
N SER A 71 18.92 -12.89 -4.12
CA SER A 71 19.73 -14.01 -4.66
C SER A 71 20.52 -13.64 -5.92
N LEU A 72 20.05 -12.65 -6.70
CA LEU A 72 20.68 -12.22 -7.93
C LEU A 72 21.85 -11.24 -7.72
N TYR A 73 21.97 -10.59 -6.55
CA TYR A 73 23.02 -9.58 -6.34
C TYR A 73 24.45 -10.12 -6.49
N VAL A 74 24.74 -11.28 -5.91
CA VAL A 74 26.08 -11.88 -5.94
C VAL A 74 26.43 -12.37 -7.34
N PRO A 75 25.58 -13.17 -8.04
CA PRO A 75 25.81 -13.58 -9.41
C PRO A 75 25.97 -12.42 -10.39
N LEU A 76 25.17 -11.37 -10.25
CA LEU A 76 25.26 -10.15 -11.07
C LEU A 76 26.58 -9.42 -10.85
N HIS A 77 27.06 -9.34 -9.58
CA HIS A 77 28.33 -8.70 -9.26
C HIS A 77 29.51 -9.47 -9.85
N ARG A 78 29.44 -10.81 -9.86
CA ARG A 78 30.48 -11.70 -10.42
C ARG A 78 30.40 -11.85 -11.94
N GLY A 79 29.33 -11.39 -12.58
CA GLY A 79 29.06 -11.62 -14.00
C GLY A 79 28.77 -13.07 -14.36
N ASP A 80 28.37 -13.90 -13.39
CA ASP A 80 28.06 -15.31 -13.58
C ASP A 80 26.70 -15.49 -14.26
N THR A 81 26.73 -15.47 -15.60
CA THR A 81 25.52 -15.65 -16.41
C THR A 81 24.89 -17.04 -16.26
N GLY A 82 25.69 -18.05 -15.93
CA GLY A 82 25.22 -19.43 -15.70
C GLY A 82 24.36 -19.50 -14.42
N GLU A 83 24.86 -18.98 -13.30
CA GLU A 83 24.11 -18.95 -12.04
C GLU A 83 22.84 -18.09 -12.17
N ILE A 84 22.92 -16.95 -12.86
CA ILE A 84 21.73 -16.09 -13.13
C ILE A 84 20.67 -16.88 -13.91
N GLN A 85 21.05 -17.61 -14.97
CA GLN A 85 20.10 -18.40 -15.75
C GLN A 85 19.46 -19.52 -14.92
N HIS A 86 20.23 -20.18 -14.06
CA HIS A 86 19.72 -21.21 -13.15
C HIS A 86 18.70 -20.66 -12.17
N LEU A 87 19.02 -19.53 -11.52
CA LEU A 87 18.09 -18.83 -10.61
C LEU A 87 16.80 -18.46 -11.34
N LEU A 88 16.89 -17.79 -12.48
CA LEU A 88 15.72 -17.38 -13.25
C LEU A 88 14.90 -18.57 -13.76
N GLY A 89 15.55 -19.67 -14.17
CA GLY A 89 14.88 -20.90 -14.56
C GLY A 89 14.09 -21.52 -13.40
N TYR A 90 14.65 -21.53 -12.20
CA TYR A 90 14.00 -22.01 -10.98
C TYR A 90 12.80 -21.11 -10.62
N TYR A 91 12.98 -19.80 -10.57
CA TYR A 91 11.89 -18.85 -10.24
C TYR A 91 10.80 -18.79 -11.32
N ARG A 92 11.14 -18.99 -12.60
CA ARG A 92 10.13 -19.15 -13.66
C ARG A 92 9.19 -20.32 -13.38
N ARG A 93 9.70 -21.45 -12.86
CA ARG A 93 8.87 -22.58 -12.46
C ARG A 93 8.00 -22.23 -11.26
N ILE A 94 8.56 -21.57 -10.25
CA ILE A 94 7.82 -21.11 -9.07
C ILE A 94 6.69 -20.17 -9.49
N TYR A 95 6.95 -19.15 -10.30
CA TYR A 95 5.91 -18.20 -10.73
C TYR A 95 4.84 -18.86 -11.60
N ARG A 96 5.17 -19.86 -12.39
CA ARG A 96 4.16 -20.67 -13.10
C ARG A 96 3.29 -21.50 -12.16
N LEU A 97 3.88 -22.10 -11.12
CA LEU A 97 3.13 -22.80 -10.08
C LEU A 97 2.23 -21.83 -9.30
N ILE A 98 2.71 -20.65 -8.98
CA ILE A 98 1.92 -19.60 -8.35
C ILE A 98 0.74 -19.20 -9.24
N ALA A 99 0.99 -18.91 -10.53
CA ALA A 99 -0.05 -18.58 -11.49
C ALA A 99 -1.12 -19.68 -11.59
N LEU A 100 -0.70 -20.95 -11.64
CA LEU A 100 -1.60 -22.10 -11.65
C LEU A 100 -2.39 -22.21 -10.33
N ALA A 101 -1.73 -22.05 -9.18
CA ALA A 101 -2.38 -22.08 -7.88
C ALA A 101 -3.43 -20.97 -7.74
N VAL A 102 -3.10 -19.72 -8.16
CA VAL A 102 -4.04 -18.61 -8.18
C VAL A 102 -5.22 -18.88 -9.12
N ALA A 103 -4.96 -19.45 -10.30
CA ALA A 103 -6.01 -19.83 -11.25
C ALA A 103 -6.95 -20.91 -10.66
N LEU A 104 -6.40 -21.96 -10.05
CA LEU A 104 -7.20 -23.06 -9.47
C LEU A 104 -7.96 -22.60 -8.22
N LEU A 105 -7.31 -21.87 -7.30
CA LEU A 105 -7.96 -21.33 -6.11
C LEU A 105 -9.02 -20.29 -6.49
N GLY A 106 -8.72 -19.44 -7.47
CA GLY A 106 -9.68 -18.47 -8.00
C GLY A 106 -10.89 -19.15 -8.66
N ALA A 107 -10.68 -20.21 -9.45
CA ALA A 107 -11.78 -20.98 -10.01
C ALA A 107 -12.61 -21.67 -8.91
N ALA A 108 -11.97 -22.16 -7.84
CA ALA A 108 -12.67 -22.74 -6.69
C ALA A 108 -13.56 -21.75 -5.92
N VAL A 109 -13.33 -20.44 -6.05
CA VAL A 109 -14.20 -19.39 -5.45
C VAL A 109 -15.49 -19.20 -6.25
N ILE A 110 -15.53 -19.53 -7.55
CA ILE A 110 -16.70 -19.26 -8.43
C ILE A 110 -18.00 -19.82 -7.85
N PRO A 111 -18.10 -21.08 -7.36
CA PRO A 111 -19.33 -21.60 -6.78
C PRO A 111 -19.81 -20.85 -5.52
N PHE A 112 -18.88 -20.15 -4.84
CA PHE A 112 -19.17 -19.37 -3.62
C PHE A 112 -19.52 -17.90 -3.89
N LEU A 113 -19.35 -17.42 -5.14
CA LEU A 113 -19.68 -16.04 -5.49
C LEU A 113 -21.13 -15.66 -5.12
N PRO A 114 -22.15 -16.50 -5.32
CA PRO A 114 -23.52 -16.16 -4.90
C PRO A 114 -23.71 -15.95 -3.38
N LEU A 115 -22.82 -16.53 -2.57
CA LEU A 115 -22.82 -16.34 -1.11
C LEU A 115 -22.08 -15.05 -0.68
N ILE A 116 -21.18 -14.57 -1.53
CA ILE A 116 -20.28 -13.44 -1.23
C ILE A 116 -20.84 -12.14 -1.83
N ILE A 117 -21.52 -12.22 -2.98
CA ILE A 117 -22.00 -11.06 -3.73
C ILE A 117 -23.51 -10.94 -3.58
N SER A 118 -23.94 -9.83 -2.97
CA SER A 118 -25.33 -9.42 -2.94
C SER A 118 -25.50 -8.16 -3.81
N SER A 119 -25.79 -8.34 -5.09
CA SER A 119 -25.92 -7.30 -6.10
C SER A 119 -27.15 -7.56 -6.97
N GLU A 120 -27.72 -6.50 -7.53
CA GLU A 120 -28.85 -6.60 -8.46
C GLU A 120 -28.44 -7.10 -9.87
N LEU A 121 -27.12 -7.15 -10.14
CA LEU A 121 -26.58 -7.60 -11.42
C LEU A 121 -26.77 -9.12 -11.62
N PRO A 122 -27.05 -9.56 -12.85
CA PRO A 122 -27.18 -10.99 -13.16
C PRO A 122 -25.90 -11.79 -12.80
N MET A 123 -26.07 -12.89 -12.06
CA MET A 123 -24.94 -13.70 -11.58
C MET A 123 -24.05 -14.21 -12.74
N ALA A 124 -24.60 -14.51 -13.89
CA ALA A 124 -23.83 -14.91 -15.08
C ALA A 124 -22.83 -13.81 -15.51
N GLN A 125 -23.24 -12.54 -15.48
CA GLN A 125 -22.36 -11.40 -15.78
C GLN A 125 -21.28 -11.24 -14.71
N LEU A 126 -21.65 -11.38 -13.43
CA LEU A 126 -20.70 -11.31 -12.31
C LEU A 126 -19.61 -12.38 -12.41
N ILE A 127 -19.98 -13.60 -12.77
CA ILE A 127 -19.01 -14.68 -13.01
C ILE A 127 -18.05 -14.34 -14.17
N VAL A 128 -18.57 -13.79 -15.28
CA VAL A 128 -17.72 -13.37 -16.42
C VAL A 128 -16.74 -12.28 -15.97
N TYR A 129 -17.19 -11.28 -15.24
CA TYR A 129 -16.33 -10.21 -14.72
C TYR A 129 -15.27 -10.76 -13.77
N TYR A 130 -15.64 -11.67 -12.88
CA TYR A 130 -14.69 -12.33 -11.96
C TYR A 130 -13.62 -13.12 -12.73
N VAL A 131 -14.01 -13.90 -13.74
CA VAL A 131 -13.08 -14.68 -14.59
C VAL A 131 -12.10 -13.75 -15.31
N LEU A 132 -12.56 -12.62 -15.83
CA LEU A 132 -11.67 -11.62 -16.44
C LEU A 132 -10.70 -11.01 -15.43
N TYR A 133 -11.16 -10.70 -14.22
CA TYR A 133 -10.29 -10.25 -13.13
C TYR A 133 -9.23 -11.29 -12.77
N LEU A 134 -9.64 -12.57 -12.65
CA LEU A 134 -8.75 -13.69 -12.40
C LEU A 134 -7.72 -13.86 -13.52
N ALA A 135 -8.16 -13.79 -14.78
CA ALA A 135 -7.28 -13.87 -15.94
C ALA A 135 -6.23 -12.75 -15.94
N ASN A 136 -6.63 -11.51 -15.61
CA ASN A 136 -5.69 -10.40 -15.46
C ASN A 136 -4.67 -10.64 -14.35
N SER A 137 -5.12 -11.15 -13.19
CA SER A 137 -4.24 -11.50 -12.07
C SER A 137 -3.23 -12.58 -12.48
N VAL A 138 -3.68 -13.67 -13.11
CA VAL A 138 -2.81 -14.76 -13.60
C VAL A 138 -1.81 -14.24 -14.63
N ALA A 139 -2.26 -13.37 -15.57
CA ALA A 139 -1.39 -12.77 -16.59
C ALA A 139 -0.25 -11.95 -15.98
N SER A 140 -0.47 -11.28 -14.85
CA SER A 140 0.55 -10.48 -14.18
C SER A 140 1.77 -11.29 -13.74
N TYR A 141 1.60 -12.58 -13.42
CA TYR A 141 2.69 -13.46 -12.94
C TYR A 141 3.65 -13.96 -14.04
N LEU A 142 3.26 -13.88 -15.31
CA LEU A 142 3.98 -14.56 -16.41
C LEU A 142 5.40 -14.02 -16.64
N VAL A 143 5.65 -12.75 -16.29
CA VAL A 143 6.91 -12.05 -16.65
C VAL A 143 7.68 -11.55 -15.42
N ILE A 144 7.17 -11.68 -14.20
CA ILE A 144 7.77 -11.13 -12.97
C ILE A 144 9.23 -11.57 -12.81
N TYR A 145 9.57 -12.83 -13.07
CA TYR A 145 10.95 -13.32 -12.92
C TYR A 145 11.97 -12.59 -13.81
N LYS A 146 11.56 -12.05 -14.98
CA LYS A 146 12.41 -11.24 -15.85
C LYS A 146 12.56 -9.80 -15.34
N THR A 147 11.45 -9.21 -14.87
CA THR A 147 11.48 -7.84 -14.34
C THR A 147 12.28 -7.74 -13.06
N THR A 148 12.28 -8.79 -12.25
CA THR A 148 13.09 -8.89 -11.03
C THR A 148 14.59 -8.84 -11.33
N LEU A 149 15.05 -9.39 -12.47
CA LEU A 149 16.44 -9.24 -12.91
C LEU A 149 16.79 -7.78 -13.21
N ILE A 150 15.90 -7.04 -13.89
CA ILE A 150 16.09 -5.60 -14.18
C ILE A 150 16.19 -4.81 -12.86
N GLN A 151 15.39 -5.16 -11.85
CA GLN A 151 15.44 -4.54 -10.51
C GLN A 151 16.75 -4.85 -9.80
N ALA A 152 17.19 -6.12 -9.80
CA ALA A 152 18.42 -6.55 -9.16
C ALA A 152 19.67 -5.89 -9.80
N ASP A 153 19.64 -5.62 -11.12
CA ASP A 153 20.67 -4.86 -11.85
C ASP A 153 20.56 -3.32 -11.67
N GLN A 154 19.79 -2.87 -10.67
CA GLN A 154 19.59 -1.43 -10.34
C GLN A 154 19.00 -0.58 -11.49
N LYS A 155 18.35 -1.20 -12.46
CA LYS A 155 17.72 -0.53 -13.61
C LYS A 155 16.18 -0.47 -13.49
N ALA A 156 15.66 -0.47 -12.28
CA ALA A 156 14.22 -0.42 -11.99
C ALA A 156 13.53 0.80 -12.65
N TYR A 157 14.27 1.88 -12.94
CA TYR A 157 13.71 3.04 -13.66
C TYR A 157 13.15 2.67 -15.03
N LEU A 158 13.77 1.72 -15.77
CA LEU A 158 13.25 1.24 -17.06
C LEU A 158 11.89 0.53 -16.90
N GLN A 159 11.79 -0.36 -15.90
CA GLN A 159 10.53 -1.01 -15.57
C GLN A 159 9.48 0.02 -15.17
N ASN A 160 9.84 1.01 -14.35
CA ASN A 160 8.93 2.07 -13.93
C ASN A 160 8.45 2.93 -15.09
N MET A 161 9.30 3.24 -16.07
CA MET A 161 8.92 3.98 -17.28
C MET A 161 7.92 3.20 -18.14
N VAL A 162 8.21 1.93 -18.42
CA VAL A 162 7.30 1.08 -19.22
C VAL A 162 5.96 0.90 -18.50
N SER A 163 6.00 0.67 -17.19
CA SER A 163 4.77 0.54 -16.39
C SER A 163 3.97 1.85 -16.34
N ALA A 164 4.63 3.00 -16.25
CA ALA A 164 3.95 4.30 -16.30
C ALA A 164 3.28 4.53 -17.65
N ALA A 165 3.98 4.26 -18.76
CA ALA A 165 3.42 4.41 -20.11
C ALA A 165 2.23 3.46 -20.35
N ALA A 166 2.36 2.20 -19.95
CA ALA A 166 1.28 1.22 -20.04
C ALA A 166 0.05 1.63 -19.22
N LEU A 167 0.26 2.19 -18.02
CA LEU A 167 -0.79 2.64 -17.12
C LEU A 167 -1.50 3.90 -17.64
N VAL A 168 -0.76 4.84 -18.22
CA VAL A 168 -1.35 6.01 -18.91
C VAL A 168 -2.23 5.55 -20.06
N LEU A 169 -1.74 4.63 -20.90
CA LEU A 169 -2.49 4.08 -22.02
C LEU A 169 -3.74 3.35 -21.53
N GLN A 170 -3.62 2.50 -20.50
CA GLN A 170 -4.72 1.78 -19.89
C GLN A 170 -5.81 2.73 -19.39
N TYR A 171 -5.44 3.71 -18.58
CA TYR A 171 -6.41 4.64 -18.00
C TYR A 171 -7.06 5.54 -19.06
N ALA A 172 -6.32 5.99 -20.06
CA ALA A 172 -6.89 6.74 -21.19
C ALA A 172 -7.91 5.91 -21.96
N ALA A 173 -7.57 4.66 -22.30
CA ALA A 173 -8.45 3.75 -23.01
C ALA A 173 -9.68 3.35 -22.16
N GLN A 174 -9.49 3.08 -20.86
CA GLN A 174 -10.59 2.78 -19.95
C GLN A 174 -11.53 3.98 -19.79
N MET A 175 -10.99 5.20 -19.68
CA MET A 175 -11.79 6.41 -19.58
C MET A 175 -12.60 6.65 -20.87
N ALA A 176 -11.99 6.48 -22.04
CA ALA A 176 -12.68 6.56 -23.32
C ALA A 176 -13.79 5.50 -23.44
N CYS A 177 -13.52 4.25 -23.05
CA CYS A 177 -14.50 3.18 -23.04
C CYS A 177 -15.70 3.49 -22.13
N LEU A 178 -15.45 4.00 -20.93
CA LEU A 178 -16.51 4.37 -19.98
C LEU A 178 -17.33 5.56 -20.46
N LEU A 179 -16.71 6.56 -21.08
CA LEU A 179 -17.40 7.75 -21.57
C LEU A 179 -18.26 7.45 -22.81
N ILE A 180 -17.76 6.62 -23.74
CA ILE A 180 -18.41 6.33 -25.02
C ILE A 180 -19.46 5.22 -24.87
N TRP A 181 -19.09 4.10 -24.24
CA TRP A 181 -19.92 2.90 -24.20
C TRP A 181 -20.50 2.58 -22.81
N GLY A 182 -19.97 3.17 -21.72
CA GLY A 182 -20.41 2.84 -20.36
C GLY A 182 -20.24 1.35 -19.99
N SER A 183 -19.27 0.64 -20.61
CA SER A 183 -19.15 -0.81 -20.53
C SER A 183 -18.10 -1.25 -19.50
N TYR A 184 -18.53 -1.94 -18.44
CA TYR A 184 -17.62 -2.56 -17.49
C TYR A 184 -16.84 -3.74 -18.10
N LEU A 185 -17.47 -4.51 -19.00
CA LEU A 185 -16.79 -5.56 -19.76
C LEU A 185 -15.62 -4.99 -20.57
N GLY A 186 -15.87 -3.91 -21.32
CA GLY A 186 -14.84 -3.21 -22.09
C GLY A 186 -13.70 -2.70 -21.21
N TYR A 187 -14.03 -2.14 -20.03
CA TYR A 187 -13.06 -1.70 -19.03
C TYR A 187 -12.11 -2.84 -18.60
N LEU A 188 -12.64 -4.04 -18.31
CA LEU A 188 -11.85 -5.20 -17.91
C LEU A 188 -11.01 -5.78 -19.07
N LEU A 189 -11.55 -5.83 -20.27
CA LEU A 189 -10.82 -6.30 -21.45
C LEU A 189 -9.63 -5.39 -21.77
N ILE A 190 -9.80 -4.07 -21.67
CA ILE A 190 -8.71 -3.10 -21.84
C ILE A 190 -7.63 -3.34 -20.76
N GLN A 191 -8.02 -3.60 -19.50
CA GLN A 191 -7.08 -3.90 -18.43
C GLN A 191 -6.21 -5.10 -18.76
N ILE A 192 -6.81 -6.21 -19.20
CA ILE A 192 -6.09 -7.43 -19.59
C ILE A 192 -5.17 -7.15 -20.77
N ALA A 193 -5.67 -6.50 -21.83
CA ALA A 193 -4.88 -6.16 -23.01
C ALA A 193 -3.65 -5.33 -22.66
N CYS A 194 -3.81 -4.30 -21.83
CA CYS A 194 -2.70 -3.45 -21.38
C CYS A 194 -1.72 -4.21 -20.49
N THR A 195 -2.19 -5.11 -19.63
CA THR A 195 -1.32 -5.99 -18.81
C THR A 195 -0.48 -6.91 -19.70
N LEU A 196 -1.08 -7.53 -20.70
CA LEU A 196 -0.38 -8.40 -21.66
C LEU A 196 0.63 -7.59 -22.50
N LEU A 197 0.25 -6.40 -22.96
CA LEU A 197 1.14 -5.50 -23.70
C LEU A 197 2.34 -5.08 -22.85
N GLN A 198 2.10 -4.67 -21.61
CA GLN A 198 3.16 -4.32 -20.66
C GLN A 198 4.12 -5.50 -20.44
N ASN A 199 3.58 -6.70 -20.24
CA ASN A 199 4.37 -7.93 -20.07
C ASN A 199 5.20 -8.24 -21.31
N ALA A 200 4.64 -8.09 -22.50
CA ALA A 200 5.35 -8.31 -23.75
C ALA A 200 6.53 -7.32 -23.92
N VAL A 201 6.28 -6.04 -23.67
CA VAL A 201 7.31 -4.99 -23.74
C VAL A 201 8.43 -5.23 -22.73
N LEU A 202 8.09 -5.51 -21.46
CA LEU A 202 9.05 -5.79 -20.41
C LEU A 202 9.86 -7.07 -20.68
N SER A 203 9.20 -8.11 -21.18
CA SER A 203 9.87 -9.35 -21.59
C SER A 203 10.85 -9.12 -22.72
N HIS A 204 10.45 -8.38 -23.76
CA HIS A 204 11.31 -8.02 -24.88
C HIS A 204 12.52 -7.18 -24.44
N LEU A 205 12.28 -6.19 -23.58
CA LEU A 205 13.31 -5.33 -23.01
C LEU A 205 14.34 -6.16 -22.22
N ALA A 206 13.87 -7.08 -21.36
CA ALA A 206 14.75 -7.98 -20.61
C ALA A 206 15.60 -8.87 -21.56
N ASP A 207 14.98 -9.45 -22.60
CA ASP A 207 15.66 -10.32 -23.56
C ASP A 207 16.68 -9.56 -24.43
N LYS A 208 16.47 -8.25 -24.66
CA LYS A 208 17.41 -7.36 -25.34
C LYS A 208 18.58 -6.95 -24.44
N MET A 209 18.29 -6.69 -23.16
CA MET A 209 19.31 -6.30 -22.18
C MET A 209 20.21 -7.47 -21.75
N TYR A 210 19.64 -8.68 -21.71
CA TYR A 210 20.31 -9.89 -21.24
C TYR A 210 20.19 -11.01 -22.27
N PRO A 211 20.98 -10.95 -23.38
CA PRO A 211 20.87 -11.91 -24.51
C PRO A 211 21.08 -13.37 -24.08
N PHE A 212 21.83 -13.58 -22.98
CA PHE A 212 22.06 -14.93 -22.44
C PHE A 212 20.76 -15.62 -21.99
N LEU A 213 19.69 -14.89 -21.70
CA LEU A 213 18.38 -15.48 -21.32
C LEU A 213 17.76 -16.35 -22.43
N ARG A 214 18.13 -16.13 -23.68
CA ARG A 214 17.63 -16.88 -24.84
C ARG A 214 18.28 -18.28 -24.96
N LYS A 215 19.45 -18.47 -24.36
CA LYS A 215 20.16 -19.77 -24.39
C LYS A 215 19.59 -20.69 -23.30
N LYS A 216 19.09 -21.87 -23.70
CA LYS A 216 18.64 -22.88 -22.74
C LYS A 216 19.87 -23.57 -22.13
N GLN A 217 20.15 -23.33 -20.87
CA GLN A 217 21.09 -24.18 -20.11
C GLN A 217 20.34 -25.24 -19.30
N LYS A 218 20.88 -26.44 -19.24
CA LYS A 218 20.35 -27.52 -18.38
C LYS A 218 20.53 -27.11 -16.91
N CYS A 219 19.45 -27.12 -16.14
CA CYS A 219 19.44 -26.73 -14.74
C CYS A 219 20.24 -27.73 -13.91
N ALA A 220 21.42 -27.38 -13.43
CA ALA A 220 22.12 -28.15 -12.39
C ALA A 220 21.42 -27.98 -11.05
N LEU A 221 21.53 -28.97 -10.17
CA LEU A 221 20.95 -28.92 -8.83
C LEU A 221 21.54 -27.79 -8.01
N MET A 222 20.68 -26.94 -7.49
CA MET A 222 21.07 -25.72 -6.78
C MET A 222 21.37 -26.05 -5.31
N HIS A 223 22.62 -25.90 -4.88
CA HIS A 223 23.05 -26.15 -3.49
C HIS A 223 22.32 -25.28 -2.45
N ARG A 224 21.72 -24.15 -2.86
CA ARG A 224 21.02 -23.17 -2.01
C ARG A 224 19.49 -23.30 -1.96
N LYS A 225 18.91 -24.36 -2.52
CA LYS A 225 17.46 -24.52 -2.63
C LYS A 225 16.76 -24.51 -1.26
N GLN A 226 17.37 -25.10 -0.26
CA GLN A 226 16.81 -25.24 1.08
C GLN A 226 16.77 -23.87 1.80
N GLU A 227 17.86 -23.09 1.76
CA GLU A 227 17.93 -21.74 2.34
C GLU A 227 16.90 -20.80 1.71
N LEU A 228 16.70 -20.88 0.40
CA LEU A 228 15.70 -20.08 -0.32
C LEU A 228 14.28 -20.44 0.11
N ASN A 229 13.97 -21.73 0.26
CA ASN A 229 12.64 -22.18 0.68
C ASN A 229 12.31 -21.76 2.11
N ASP A 230 13.27 -21.80 3.04
CA ASP A 230 13.07 -21.40 4.43
C ASP A 230 12.80 -19.89 4.55
N ASN A 231 13.49 -19.09 3.75
CA ASN A 231 13.25 -17.63 3.67
C ASN A 231 11.85 -17.33 3.11
N ILE A 232 11.45 -18.01 2.03
CA ILE A 232 10.10 -17.87 1.43
C ILE A 232 9.03 -18.24 2.47
N ARG A 233 9.17 -19.38 3.17
CA ARG A 233 8.20 -19.84 4.16
C ARG A 233 8.04 -18.86 5.34
N SER A 234 9.13 -18.28 5.81
CA SER A 234 9.09 -17.33 6.94
C SER A 234 8.39 -16.01 6.55
N MET A 235 8.62 -15.52 5.34
CA MET A 235 7.94 -14.32 4.82
C MET A 235 6.47 -14.60 4.49
N PHE A 236 6.13 -15.79 4.05
CA PHE A 236 4.77 -16.18 3.70
C PHE A 236 3.79 -15.99 4.87
N LEU A 237 4.09 -16.54 6.05
CA LEU A 237 3.21 -16.44 7.22
C LEU A 237 2.97 -14.99 7.66
N TYR A 238 4.02 -14.17 7.63
CA TYR A 238 3.91 -12.75 7.96
C TYR A 238 2.98 -12.00 6.99
N LYS A 239 3.21 -12.19 5.70
CA LYS A 239 2.42 -11.53 4.65
C LYS A 239 0.99 -12.05 4.57
N LEU A 240 0.78 -13.35 4.80
CA LEU A 240 -0.55 -13.93 4.92
C LEU A 240 -1.39 -13.17 5.95
N ALA A 241 -0.87 -13.00 7.16
CA ALA A 241 -1.56 -12.24 8.19
C ALA A 241 -1.83 -10.79 7.77
N THR A 242 -0.85 -10.12 7.13
CA THR A 242 -1.02 -8.74 6.64
C THR A 242 -2.13 -8.62 5.60
N ILE A 243 -2.24 -9.58 4.68
CA ILE A 243 -3.28 -9.58 3.65
C ILE A 243 -4.64 -9.85 4.26
N LEU A 244 -4.75 -10.80 5.19
CA LEU A 244 -6.00 -11.06 5.90
C LEU A 244 -6.50 -9.80 6.62
N ILE A 245 -5.64 -9.10 7.34
CA ILE A 245 -6.03 -7.85 8.04
C ILE A 245 -6.51 -6.76 7.08
N ASN A 246 -5.92 -6.64 5.89
CA ASN A 246 -6.19 -5.51 5.00
C ASN A 246 -7.28 -5.77 3.94
N ASN A 247 -7.67 -7.02 3.70
CA ASN A 247 -8.57 -7.36 2.58
C ASN A 247 -9.85 -8.10 2.98
N THR A 248 -10.03 -8.46 4.26
CA THR A 248 -11.27 -9.12 4.72
C THR A 248 -12.44 -8.16 4.87
N ASP A 249 -12.19 -6.89 5.14
CA ASP A 249 -13.24 -5.90 5.43
C ASP A 249 -14.29 -5.82 4.31
N ASN A 250 -13.88 -5.70 3.06
CA ASN A 250 -14.80 -5.61 1.92
C ASN A 250 -15.61 -6.91 1.70
N ILE A 251 -15.01 -8.07 2.00
CA ILE A 251 -15.72 -9.35 1.91
C ILE A 251 -16.79 -9.42 3.01
N LEU A 252 -16.45 -9.03 4.24
CA LEU A 252 -17.40 -9.03 5.35
C LEU A 252 -18.52 -7.99 5.15
N ILE A 253 -18.20 -6.80 4.63
CA ILE A 253 -19.21 -5.80 4.25
C ILE A 253 -20.16 -6.39 3.19
N SER A 254 -19.64 -7.05 2.15
CA SER A 254 -20.46 -7.63 1.09
C SER A 254 -21.39 -8.74 1.61
N VAL A 255 -20.84 -9.65 2.42
CA VAL A 255 -21.60 -10.80 2.95
C VAL A 255 -22.65 -10.36 3.99
N MET A 256 -22.31 -9.42 4.86
CA MET A 256 -23.18 -9.03 5.99
C MET A 256 -24.19 -7.93 5.64
N LEU A 257 -23.81 -7.00 4.75
CA LEU A 257 -24.56 -5.77 4.51
C LEU A 257 -24.97 -5.59 3.03
N GLY A 258 -24.23 -6.23 2.12
CA GLY A 258 -24.46 -6.14 0.68
C GLY A 258 -23.32 -5.45 -0.09
N THR A 259 -23.19 -5.81 -1.36
CA THR A 259 -22.10 -5.35 -2.22
C THR A 259 -22.14 -3.85 -2.53
N VAL A 260 -23.33 -3.23 -2.51
CA VAL A 260 -23.51 -1.78 -2.68
C VAL A 260 -22.77 -1.00 -1.59
N PHE A 261 -22.79 -1.47 -0.34
CA PHE A 261 -22.05 -0.84 0.76
C PHE A 261 -20.54 -0.91 0.58
N VAL A 262 -20.03 -1.97 -0.08
CA VAL A 262 -18.63 -2.01 -0.53
C VAL A 262 -18.36 -0.89 -1.53
N GLY A 263 -19.30 -0.61 -2.43
CA GLY A 263 -19.23 0.51 -3.37
C GLY A 263 -19.10 1.85 -2.67
N TYR A 264 -19.95 2.11 -1.68
CA TYR A 264 -19.92 3.35 -0.89
C TYR A 264 -18.59 3.48 -0.13
N TYR A 265 -18.25 2.47 0.68
CA TYR A 265 -17.02 2.45 1.46
C TYR A 265 -15.74 2.55 0.61
N SER A 266 -15.71 1.95 -0.58
CA SER A 266 -14.52 1.95 -1.42
C SER A 266 -14.12 3.35 -1.92
N ASN A 267 -15.03 4.33 -1.93
CA ASN A 267 -14.70 5.71 -2.22
C ASN A 267 -13.91 6.34 -1.06
N TYR A 268 -14.35 6.13 0.18
CA TYR A 268 -13.62 6.54 1.39
C TYR A 268 -12.25 5.85 1.49
N ALA A 269 -12.21 4.54 1.25
CA ALA A 269 -10.98 3.76 1.24
C ALA A 269 -9.99 4.23 0.17
N SER A 270 -10.48 4.64 -1.00
CA SER A 270 -9.63 5.20 -2.07
C SER A 270 -8.98 6.51 -1.63
N LEU A 271 -9.71 7.41 -0.98
CA LEU A 271 -9.17 8.65 -0.45
C LEU A 271 -8.10 8.40 0.63
N THR A 272 -8.37 7.48 1.57
CA THR A 272 -7.34 7.07 2.56
C THR A 272 -6.12 6.46 1.90
N THR A 273 -6.29 5.68 0.83
CA THR A 273 -5.19 5.10 0.06
C THR A 273 -4.35 6.19 -0.61
N TYR A 274 -4.95 7.23 -1.17
CA TYR A 274 -4.22 8.34 -1.76
C TYR A 274 -3.39 9.09 -0.70
N VAL A 275 -3.98 9.39 0.47
CA VAL A 275 -3.25 10.00 1.59
C VAL A 275 -2.10 9.10 2.07
N THR A 276 -2.36 7.81 2.28
CA THR A 276 -1.34 6.84 2.69
C THR A 276 -0.19 6.75 1.67
N THR A 277 -0.48 6.90 0.39
CA THR A 277 0.54 6.90 -0.66
C THR A 277 1.51 8.07 -0.51
N PHE A 278 1.02 9.28 -0.19
CA PHE A 278 1.89 10.41 0.13
C PHE A 278 2.74 10.16 1.38
N VAL A 279 2.15 9.61 2.43
CA VAL A 279 2.90 9.20 3.64
C VAL A 279 3.99 8.18 3.30
N SER A 280 3.71 7.23 2.42
CA SER A 280 4.66 6.20 1.97
C SER A 280 5.85 6.78 1.21
N ILE A 281 5.70 7.90 0.50
CA ILE A 281 6.82 8.62 -0.13
C ILE A 281 7.80 9.12 0.94
N VAL A 282 7.27 9.68 2.04
CA VAL A 282 8.09 10.13 3.17
C VAL A 282 8.81 8.95 3.82
N ILE A 283 8.09 7.85 4.08
CA ILE A 283 8.64 6.61 4.63
C ILE A 283 9.80 6.11 3.77
N THR A 284 9.58 5.98 2.46
CA THR A 284 10.59 5.47 1.52
C THR A 284 11.84 6.36 1.48
N GLY A 285 11.64 7.69 1.49
CA GLY A 285 12.74 8.66 1.51
C GLY A 285 13.64 8.56 2.75
N ILE A 286 13.06 8.19 3.90
CA ILE A 286 13.78 8.07 5.17
C ILE A 286 14.38 6.67 5.37
N SER A 287 13.70 5.61 4.88
CA SER A 287 14.06 4.21 5.15
C SER A 287 15.47 3.85 4.71
N ALA A 288 15.97 4.38 3.58
CA ALA A 288 17.33 4.14 3.13
C ALA A 288 18.38 4.71 4.09
N SER A 289 18.15 5.94 4.59
CA SER A 289 19.02 6.59 5.58
C SER A 289 18.96 5.87 6.94
N LEU A 290 17.77 5.39 7.31
CA LEU A 290 17.57 4.63 8.54
C LEU A 290 18.28 3.27 8.49
N GLY A 291 18.24 2.58 7.35
CA GLY A 291 18.97 1.33 7.14
C GLY A 291 20.48 1.50 7.34
N ASN A 292 21.05 2.57 6.79
CA ASN A 292 22.47 2.89 6.99
C ASN A 292 22.79 3.19 8.44
N LEU A 293 21.95 3.99 9.10
CA LEU A 293 22.13 4.32 10.53
C LEU A 293 22.08 3.07 11.42
N ASN A 294 21.16 2.15 11.15
CA ASN A 294 21.03 0.90 11.88
C ASN A 294 22.23 -0.04 11.65
N ALA A 295 22.89 0.03 10.49
CA ALA A 295 24.11 -0.71 10.18
C ALA A 295 25.32 -0.23 11.00
N GLU A 296 25.34 1.04 11.46
CA GLU A 296 26.41 1.58 12.35
C GLU A 296 26.34 0.95 13.76
N LYS A 297 25.27 0.23 14.11
CA LYS A 297 25.03 -0.39 15.43
C LYS A 297 25.16 0.57 16.64
N ASN A 298 24.95 1.87 16.41
CA ASN A 298 24.94 2.88 17.45
C ASN A 298 23.53 3.07 18.00
N SER A 299 23.23 2.45 19.15
CA SER A 299 21.90 2.45 19.78
C SER A 299 21.43 3.86 20.15
N GLU A 300 22.33 4.74 20.62
CA GLU A 300 21.96 6.10 21.03
C GLU A 300 21.54 6.97 19.85
N LYS A 301 22.32 6.97 18.75
CA LYS A 301 21.97 7.70 17.54
C LYS A 301 20.68 7.16 16.90
N SER A 302 20.52 5.83 16.92
CA SER A 302 19.32 5.16 16.40
C SER A 302 18.08 5.53 17.23
N TYR A 303 18.20 5.55 18.57
CA TYR A 303 17.13 5.97 19.46
C TYR A 303 16.76 7.46 19.31
N ALA A 304 17.74 8.35 19.16
CA ALA A 304 17.50 9.77 18.91
C ALA A 304 16.73 9.97 17.58
N MET A 305 17.13 9.23 16.52
CA MET A 305 16.41 9.26 15.24
C MET A 305 14.99 8.72 15.38
N PHE A 306 14.77 7.65 16.13
CA PHE A 306 13.44 7.10 16.41
C PHE A 306 12.53 8.14 17.07
N ARG A 307 13.02 8.89 18.06
CA ARG A 307 12.27 9.98 18.71
C ARG A 307 11.89 11.09 17.73
N ASN A 308 12.81 11.48 16.86
CA ASN A 308 12.54 12.47 15.80
C ASN A 308 11.41 11.99 14.87
N LEU A 309 11.42 10.70 14.48
CA LEU A 309 10.40 10.11 13.64
C LEU A 309 9.02 10.04 14.32
N ILE A 310 8.98 9.78 15.65
CA ILE A 310 7.71 9.82 16.40
C ILE A 310 7.03 11.18 16.27
N VAL A 311 7.76 12.28 16.44
CA VAL A 311 7.20 13.64 16.33
C VAL A 311 6.81 13.96 14.90
N LEU A 312 7.64 13.61 13.91
CA LEU A 312 7.35 13.80 12.50
C LEU A 312 6.07 13.09 12.06
N PHE A 313 5.97 11.77 12.35
CA PHE A 313 4.78 11.00 11.98
C PHE A 313 3.57 11.34 12.83
N GLY A 314 3.77 11.79 14.07
CA GLY A 314 2.71 12.38 14.88
C GLY A 314 2.08 13.59 14.20
N ALA A 315 2.89 14.55 13.73
CA ALA A 315 2.41 15.75 13.02
C ALA A 315 1.72 15.42 11.69
N ILE A 316 2.32 14.50 10.89
CA ILE A 316 1.71 14.05 9.63
C ILE A 316 0.35 13.38 9.89
N THR A 317 0.28 12.48 10.88
CA THR A 317 -0.96 11.77 11.24
C THR A 317 -2.02 12.75 11.72
N GLY A 318 -1.66 13.67 12.63
CA GLY A 318 -2.58 14.68 13.15
C GLY A 318 -3.17 15.57 12.05
N PHE A 319 -2.33 16.06 11.15
CA PHE A 319 -2.79 16.82 9.98
C PHE A 319 -3.71 16.00 9.07
N CYS A 320 -3.29 14.78 8.69
CA CYS A 320 -4.06 13.95 7.77
C CYS A 320 -5.44 13.56 8.35
N VAL A 321 -5.51 13.21 9.63
CA VAL A 321 -6.77 12.86 10.30
C VAL A 321 -7.69 14.07 10.42
N ALA A 322 -7.17 15.23 10.81
CA ALA A 322 -7.95 16.45 10.92
C ALA A 322 -8.46 16.94 9.55
N ALA A 323 -7.59 16.94 8.54
CA ALA A 323 -7.97 17.33 7.18
C ALA A 323 -8.99 16.38 6.57
N TYR A 324 -8.78 15.07 6.69
CA TYR A 324 -9.74 14.07 6.20
C TYR A 324 -11.10 14.23 6.88
N GLY A 325 -11.12 14.33 8.22
CA GLY A 325 -12.36 14.48 8.99
C GLY A 325 -13.13 15.78 8.66
N ALA A 326 -12.41 16.88 8.39
CA ALA A 326 -13.03 18.16 8.06
C ALA A 326 -13.53 18.27 6.61
N ILE A 327 -13.00 17.41 5.71
CA ILE A 327 -13.18 17.57 4.26
C ILE A 327 -14.04 16.47 3.65
N VAL A 328 -13.93 15.23 4.15
CA VAL A 328 -14.46 14.07 3.41
C VAL A 328 -15.96 14.13 3.17
N GLN A 329 -16.75 14.57 4.14
CA GLN A 329 -18.21 14.65 4.04
C GLN A 329 -18.68 15.75 3.08
N ASP A 330 -17.86 16.79 2.85
CA ASP A 330 -18.15 17.81 1.84
C ASP A 330 -17.66 17.39 0.45
N PHE A 331 -16.57 16.61 0.41
CA PHE A 331 -15.93 16.23 -0.83
C PHE A 331 -16.67 15.10 -1.56
N ILE A 332 -17.19 14.10 -0.84
CA ILE A 332 -17.89 12.96 -1.45
C ILE A 332 -19.09 13.41 -2.31
N PRO A 333 -20.01 14.28 -1.84
CA PRO A 333 -21.12 14.76 -2.66
C PRO A 333 -20.67 15.45 -3.95
N ILE A 334 -19.65 16.30 -3.87
CA ILE A 334 -19.10 17.01 -5.03
C ILE A 334 -18.43 16.03 -6.01
N TRP A 335 -17.77 15.03 -5.48
CA TRP A 335 -16.97 14.10 -6.29
C TRP A 335 -17.83 13.04 -6.99
N VAL A 336 -18.63 12.32 -6.23
CA VAL A 336 -19.36 11.14 -6.74
C VAL A 336 -20.87 11.21 -6.58
N GLY A 337 -21.41 12.05 -5.69
CA GLY A 337 -22.84 12.21 -5.44
C GLY A 337 -23.21 12.08 -3.96
N GLU A 338 -24.37 12.65 -3.57
CA GLU A 338 -24.86 12.61 -2.18
C GLU A 338 -25.26 11.19 -1.75
N GLU A 339 -25.67 10.35 -2.68
CA GLU A 339 -26.05 8.95 -2.43
C GLU A 339 -24.90 8.09 -1.90
N TYR A 340 -23.63 8.54 -2.06
CA TYR A 340 -22.45 7.86 -1.54
C TYR A 340 -22.04 8.29 -0.14
N LEU A 341 -22.80 9.22 0.48
CA LEU A 341 -22.50 9.64 1.85
C LEU A 341 -22.71 8.50 2.83
N MET A 342 -21.71 8.28 3.68
CA MET A 342 -21.79 7.35 4.79
C MET A 342 -21.99 8.10 6.12
N ASP A 343 -22.53 7.39 7.09
CA ASP A 343 -22.79 7.93 8.43
C ASP A 343 -21.48 8.39 9.13
N THR A 344 -21.62 9.27 10.10
CA THR A 344 -20.51 9.84 10.87
C THR A 344 -19.74 8.75 11.65
N GLY A 345 -20.41 7.69 12.09
CA GLY A 345 -19.78 6.56 12.78
C GLY A 345 -18.80 5.82 11.87
N THR A 346 -19.17 5.60 10.61
CA THR A 346 -18.30 5.00 9.61
C THR A 346 -17.08 5.89 9.34
N VAL A 347 -17.26 7.20 9.20
CA VAL A 347 -16.14 8.14 9.03
C VAL A 347 -15.22 8.12 10.24
N ALA A 348 -15.76 8.12 11.45
CA ALA A 348 -14.98 8.01 12.69
C ALA A 348 -14.17 6.71 12.75
N ALA A 349 -14.77 5.57 12.35
CA ALA A 349 -14.09 4.28 12.27
C ALA A 349 -12.94 4.29 11.25
N VAL A 350 -13.13 4.90 10.08
CA VAL A 350 -12.08 5.10 9.07
C VAL A 350 -10.94 5.94 9.64
N LEU A 351 -11.23 7.07 10.28
CA LEU A 351 -10.24 7.96 10.89
C LEU A 351 -9.47 7.27 12.03
N PHE A 352 -10.15 6.51 12.88
CA PHE A 352 -9.54 5.74 13.96
C PHE A 352 -8.57 4.69 13.42
N THR A 353 -8.98 3.92 12.42
CA THR A 353 -8.15 2.88 11.80
C THR A 353 -6.97 3.50 11.04
N PHE A 354 -7.18 4.60 10.35
CA PHE A 354 -6.13 5.36 9.66
C PHE A 354 -5.12 5.95 10.66
N TYR A 355 -5.58 6.55 11.76
CA TYR A 355 -4.73 7.08 12.84
C TYR A 355 -3.79 6.01 13.37
N LEU A 356 -4.34 4.86 13.80
CA LEU A 356 -3.55 3.75 14.33
C LEU A 356 -2.58 3.16 13.30
N SER A 357 -2.94 3.16 12.02
CA SER A 357 -2.07 2.67 10.96
C SER A 357 -0.88 3.59 10.69
N THR A 358 -1.06 4.90 10.82
CA THR A 358 -0.05 5.90 10.44
C THR A 358 0.86 6.28 11.60
N ILE A 359 0.31 6.39 12.82
CA ILE A 359 1.08 6.81 14.01
C ILE A 359 2.18 5.82 14.41
N VAL A 360 2.02 4.55 14.06
CA VAL A 360 3.00 3.48 14.33
C VAL A 360 4.06 3.33 13.22
N ALA A 361 4.03 4.16 12.18
CA ALA A 361 4.96 4.08 11.05
C ALA A 361 6.46 4.03 11.48
N PRO A 362 6.95 4.80 12.49
CA PRO A 362 8.32 4.68 12.96
C PRO A 362 8.69 3.26 13.43
N VAL A 363 7.78 2.57 14.09
CA VAL A 363 8.00 1.18 14.57
C VAL A 363 8.13 0.24 13.37
N TRP A 364 7.27 0.39 12.36
CA TRP A 364 7.33 -0.41 11.15
C TRP A 364 8.60 -0.18 10.34
N MET A 365 9.04 1.07 10.20
CA MET A 365 10.28 1.40 9.51
C MET A 365 11.49 0.71 10.17
N TYR A 366 11.56 0.72 11.49
CA TYR A 366 12.61 0.04 12.23
C TYR A 366 12.51 -1.48 12.13
N ARG A 367 11.32 -2.04 12.25
CA ARG A 367 11.07 -3.48 12.03
C ARG A 367 11.57 -3.95 10.66
N GLU A 368 11.27 -3.19 9.60
CA GLU A 368 11.66 -3.54 8.23
C GLU A 368 13.15 -3.41 8.02
N THR A 369 13.76 -2.31 8.48
CA THR A 369 15.20 -2.07 8.30
C THR A 369 16.08 -2.99 9.16
N LEU A 370 15.56 -3.50 10.27
CA LEU A 370 16.25 -4.45 11.16
C LEU A 370 15.89 -5.92 10.89
N GLY A 371 14.94 -6.20 9.99
CA GLY A 371 14.53 -7.56 9.65
C GLY A 371 13.81 -8.32 10.77
N LEU A 372 13.09 -7.63 11.66
CA LEU A 372 12.44 -8.23 12.84
C LEU A 372 11.15 -9.03 12.53
N PHE A 373 11.01 -9.55 11.30
CA PHE A 373 9.79 -10.26 10.85
C PHE A 373 9.53 -11.57 11.60
N ARG A 374 10.60 -12.30 11.93
CA ARG A 374 10.49 -13.59 12.64
C ARG A 374 9.81 -13.46 13.99
N GLN A 375 10.07 -12.35 14.69
CA GLN A 375 9.51 -12.07 16.02
C GLN A 375 8.04 -11.65 15.94
N MET A 376 7.63 -11.06 14.81
CA MET A 376 6.29 -10.47 14.64
C MET A 376 5.26 -11.44 14.04
N LYS A 377 5.67 -12.57 13.46
CA LYS A 377 4.76 -13.46 12.70
C LYS A 377 3.54 -13.93 13.51
N TYR A 378 3.72 -14.28 14.78
CA TYR A 378 2.62 -14.79 15.61
C TYR A 378 1.66 -13.69 16.05
N VAL A 379 2.17 -12.52 16.46
CA VAL A 379 1.29 -11.40 16.83
C VAL A 379 0.51 -10.88 15.63
N MET A 380 1.11 -10.87 14.44
CA MET A 380 0.40 -10.51 13.21
C MET A 380 -0.74 -11.49 12.89
N PHE A 381 -0.49 -12.80 13.07
CA PHE A 381 -1.53 -13.81 12.89
C PHE A 381 -2.66 -13.67 13.93
N MET A 382 -2.31 -13.45 15.19
CA MET A 382 -3.29 -13.14 16.25
C MET A 382 -4.09 -11.87 15.92
N THR A 383 -3.43 -10.84 15.39
CA THR A 383 -4.13 -9.62 14.94
C THR A 383 -5.15 -9.93 13.85
N ALA A 384 -4.80 -10.77 12.86
CA ALA A 384 -5.73 -11.17 11.81
C ALA A 384 -6.94 -11.93 12.36
N LEU A 385 -6.71 -12.86 13.29
CA LEU A 385 -7.78 -13.62 13.93
C LEU A 385 -8.71 -12.71 14.74
N VAL A 386 -8.13 -11.86 15.60
CA VAL A 386 -8.88 -10.88 16.41
C VAL A 386 -9.65 -9.91 15.51
N ASN A 387 -9.05 -9.46 14.39
CA ASN A 387 -9.70 -8.59 13.42
C ASN A 387 -10.96 -9.26 12.84
N ILE A 388 -10.86 -10.49 12.34
CA ILE A 388 -12.01 -11.19 11.75
C ILE A 388 -13.11 -11.38 12.80
N LEU A 389 -12.79 -11.82 14.02
CA LEU A 389 -13.77 -12.03 15.10
C LEU A 389 -14.46 -10.72 15.50
N LEU A 390 -13.68 -9.65 15.69
CA LEU A 390 -14.23 -8.33 16.01
C LEU A 390 -15.04 -7.75 14.85
N SER A 391 -14.61 -7.95 13.60
CA SER A 391 -15.35 -7.46 12.43
C SER A 391 -16.72 -8.13 12.30
N ILE A 392 -16.83 -9.44 12.54
CA ILE A 392 -18.12 -10.14 12.56
C ILE A 392 -18.98 -9.65 13.70
N LEU A 393 -18.42 -9.56 14.91
CA LEU A 393 -19.16 -9.13 16.10
C LEU A 393 -19.63 -7.68 15.97
N LEU A 394 -18.73 -6.74 15.73
CA LEU A 394 -19.07 -5.31 15.66
C LEU A 394 -19.82 -4.96 14.38
N GLY A 395 -19.60 -5.69 13.30
CA GLY A 395 -20.34 -5.54 12.05
C GLY A 395 -21.83 -5.84 12.22
N HIS A 396 -22.16 -6.81 13.07
CA HIS A 396 -23.56 -7.12 13.39
C HIS A 396 -24.28 -5.97 14.13
N PHE A 397 -23.58 -5.27 15.04
CA PHE A 397 -24.17 -4.18 15.83
C PHE A 397 -24.05 -2.80 15.18
N PHE A 398 -22.96 -2.53 14.50
CA PHE A 398 -22.60 -1.18 14.00
C PHE A 398 -22.43 -1.13 12.47
N GLY A 399 -22.78 -2.19 11.75
CA GLY A 399 -22.68 -2.22 10.29
C GLY A 399 -21.25 -1.97 9.78
N VAL A 400 -21.12 -1.13 8.74
CA VAL A 400 -19.81 -0.79 8.13
C VAL A 400 -18.86 -0.17 9.15
N ALA A 401 -19.34 0.72 10.02
CA ALA A 401 -18.53 1.33 11.08
C ALA A 401 -17.88 0.28 11.99
N GLY A 402 -18.65 -0.75 12.35
CA GLY A 402 -18.18 -1.86 13.18
C GLY A 402 -17.08 -2.67 12.51
N ILE A 403 -17.26 -3.03 11.24
CA ILE A 403 -16.26 -3.82 10.48
C ILE A 403 -14.95 -3.04 10.35
N ILE A 404 -15.02 -1.77 9.95
CA ILE A 404 -13.81 -0.94 9.76
C ILE A 404 -13.15 -0.60 11.10
N GLY A 405 -13.93 -0.27 12.12
CA GLY A 405 -13.43 0.00 13.47
C GLY A 405 -12.75 -1.20 14.12
N ALA A 406 -13.23 -2.42 13.82
CA ALA A 406 -12.62 -3.67 14.28
C ALA A 406 -11.17 -3.83 13.86
N THR A 407 -10.80 -3.38 12.66
CA THR A 407 -9.41 -3.40 12.18
C THR A 407 -8.50 -2.52 13.04
N GLY A 408 -8.96 -1.32 13.40
CA GLY A 408 -8.26 -0.45 14.34
C GLY A 408 -8.15 -1.07 15.73
N LEU A 409 -9.26 -1.59 16.27
CA LEU A 409 -9.29 -2.24 17.58
C LEU A 409 -8.38 -3.47 17.65
N ALA A 410 -8.41 -4.33 16.63
CA ALA A 410 -7.53 -5.50 16.58
C ALA A 410 -6.05 -5.10 16.65
N ARG A 411 -5.65 -4.06 15.90
CA ARG A 411 -4.29 -3.51 15.97
C ARG A 411 -3.96 -2.92 17.33
N LEU A 412 -4.89 -2.17 17.92
CA LEU A 412 -4.74 -1.57 19.24
C LEU A 412 -4.57 -2.63 20.33
N CYS A 413 -5.34 -3.72 20.28
CA CYS A 413 -5.27 -4.80 21.28
C CYS A 413 -4.02 -5.69 21.13
N THR A 414 -3.35 -5.71 19.96
CA THR A 414 -2.28 -6.66 19.67
C THR A 414 -0.94 -5.98 19.33
N ILE A 415 -0.74 -5.64 18.04
CA ILE A 415 0.55 -5.15 17.51
C ILE A 415 0.99 -3.84 18.12
N PHE A 416 0.05 -2.94 18.48
CA PHE A 416 0.34 -1.64 19.06
C PHE A 416 1.19 -1.72 20.32
N TRP A 417 0.98 -2.76 21.15
CA TRP A 417 1.72 -2.99 22.38
C TRP A 417 2.95 -3.87 22.19
N TYR A 418 2.83 -4.88 21.34
CA TYR A 418 3.85 -5.91 21.19
C TYR A 418 5.05 -5.44 20.37
N GLU A 419 4.84 -4.86 19.19
CA GLU A 419 5.92 -4.46 18.30
C GLU A 419 6.90 -3.46 18.93
N PRO A 420 6.44 -2.37 19.60
CA PRO A 420 7.35 -1.45 20.26
C PRO A 420 8.15 -2.10 21.40
N LYS A 421 7.53 -3.00 22.19
CA LYS A 421 8.24 -3.72 23.26
C LYS A 421 9.40 -4.55 22.70
N VAL A 422 9.17 -5.30 21.64
CA VAL A 422 10.22 -6.10 20.99
C VAL A 422 11.30 -5.20 20.39
N LEU A 423 10.93 -4.12 19.72
CA LEU A 423 11.87 -3.17 19.13
C LEU A 423 12.77 -2.55 20.24
N PHE A 424 12.16 -2.04 21.30
CA PHE A 424 12.89 -1.36 22.38
C PHE A 424 13.84 -2.29 23.10
N HIS A 425 13.40 -3.50 23.42
CA HIS A 425 14.24 -4.49 24.10
C HIS A 425 15.43 -4.92 23.24
N ARG A 426 15.20 -5.20 21.95
CA ARG A 426 16.26 -5.75 21.07
C ARG A 426 17.20 -4.73 20.47
N THR A 427 16.70 -3.51 20.22
CA THR A 427 17.47 -2.51 19.46
C THR A 427 18.05 -1.43 20.37
N PHE A 428 17.27 -0.96 21.33
CA PHE A 428 17.68 0.16 22.17
C PHE A 428 18.13 -0.28 23.58
N GLY A 429 17.86 -1.52 24.01
CA GLY A 429 18.13 -2.00 25.36
C GLY A 429 17.38 -1.22 26.45
N ARG A 430 16.20 -0.66 26.10
CA ARG A 430 15.41 0.25 26.94
C ARG A 430 13.96 -0.22 27.08
N SER A 431 13.27 0.27 28.10
CA SER A 431 11.83 0.07 28.25
C SER A 431 11.05 0.87 27.20
N ALA A 432 9.98 0.29 26.68
CA ALA A 432 9.05 0.97 25.77
C ALA A 432 8.11 1.97 26.49
N ALA A 433 8.20 2.13 27.82
CA ALA A 433 7.31 3.03 28.57
C ALA A 433 7.37 4.48 28.08
N ALA A 434 8.58 4.98 27.75
CA ALA A 434 8.76 6.33 27.19
C ALA A 434 8.05 6.50 25.84
N TYR A 435 8.03 5.46 25.01
CA TYR A 435 7.28 5.45 23.74
C TYR A 435 5.78 5.57 23.98
N PHE A 436 5.21 4.74 24.88
CA PHE A 436 3.78 4.78 25.15
C PHE A 436 3.35 6.10 25.79
N LYS A 437 4.18 6.70 26.65
CA LYS A 437 3.95 8.05 27.19
C LYS A 437 3.93 9.08 26.06
N ALA A 438 4.88 9.02 25.14
CA ALA A 438 4.91 9.91 23.96
C ALA A 438 3.68 9.72 23.06
N GLN A 439 3.26 8.46 22.83
CA GLN A 439 2.03 8.16 22.06
C GLN A 439 0.77 8.70 22.74
N GLY A 440 0.66 8.59 24.07
CA GLY A 440 -0.43 9.19 24.85
C GLY A 440 -0.46 10.72 24.71
N GLY A 441 0.69 11.38 24.80
CA GLY A 441 0.80 12.82 24.56
C GLY A 441 0.42 13.24 23.15
N LEU A 442 0.88 12.48 22.14
CA LEU A 442 0.51 12.71 20.74
C LEU A 442 -0.99 12.45 20.47
N LEU A 443 -1.60 11.47 21.11
CA LEU A 443 -3.04 11.22 21.02
C LEU A 443 -3.84 12.43 21.49
N LEU A 444 -3.47 12.99 22.67
CA LEU A 444 -4.12 14.19 23.20
C LEU A 444 -3.91 15.41 22.28
N LEU A 445 -2.68 15.61 21.81
CA LEU A 445 -2.33 16.70 20.91
C LEU A 445 -3.09 16.59 19.57
N ASN A 446 -3.12 15.40 18.95
CA ASN A 446 -3.84 15.17 17.71
C ASN A 446 -5.36 15.23 17.90
N GLY A 447 -5.88 14.81 19.06
CA GLY A 447 -7.26 15.04 19.45
C GLY A 447 -7.62 16.54 19.51
N ALA A 448 -6.74 17.36 20.09
CA ALA A 448 -6.91 18.82 20.12
C ALA A 448 -6.81 19.42 18.70
N VAL A 449 -5.86 18.97 17.87
CA VAL A 449 -5.76 19.39 16.45
C VAL A 449 -7.05 19.08 15.72
N MET A 450 -7.59 17.87 15.85
CA MET A 450 -8.84 17.46 15.20
C MET A 450 -10.02 18.27 15.69
N ALA A 451 -10.20 18.40 17.01
CA ALA A 451 -11.32 19.13 17.60
C ALA A 451 -11.32 20.60 17.16
N LEU A 452 -10.17 21.31 17.27
CA LEU A 452 -10.06 22.69 16.87
C LEU A 452 -10.26 22.88 15.35
N SER A 453 -9.71 21.96 14.53
CA SER A 453 -9.91 21.99 13.08
C SER A 453 -11.38 21.82 12.71
N LEU A 454 -12.08 20.85 13.31
CA LEU A 454 -13.51 20.63 13.06
C LEU A 454 -14.35 21.84 13.49
N LEU A 455 -14.08 22.41 14.66
CA LEU A 455 -14.79 23.62 15.14
C LEU A 455 -14.62 24.83 14.20
N LEU A 456 -13.40 25.08 13.72
CA LEU A 456 -13.14 26.16 12.78
C LEU A 456 -13.76 25.91 11.40
N CYS A 457 -13.67 24.66 10.92
CA CYS A 457 -14.18 24.27 9.61
C CYS A 457 -15.71 24.12 9.58
N ALA A 458 -16.38 23.91 10.71
CA ALA A 458 -17.84 23.74 10.79
C ALA A 458 -18.64 24.97 10.30
N ARG A 459 -18.03 26.16 10.36
CA ARG A 459 -18.63 27.42 9.88
C ARG A 459 -18.31 27.76 8.44
N MET A 460 -17.52 26.94 7.76
CA MET A 460 -17.10 27.15 6.38
C MET A 460 -18.08 26.47 5.41
N GLY A 461 -18.20 27.02 4.20
CA GLY A 461 -19.06 26.46 3.15
C GLY A 461 -18.58 25.09 2.63
N HIS A 462 -19.36 24.52 1.68
CA HIS A 462 -19.17 23.16 1.16
C HIS A 462 -18.69 23.14 -0.31
N THR A 463 -18.21 24.27 -0.86
CA THR A 463 -17.71 24.34 -2.24
C THR A 463 -16.25 23.89 -2.33
N LEU A 464 -15.79 23.59 -3.55
CA LEU A 464 -14.40 23.17 -3.80
C LEU A 464 -13.36 24.18 -3.24
N MET A 465 -13.66 25.46 -3.33
CA MET A 465 -12.80 26.51 -2.75
C MET A 465 -12.71 26.38 -1.21
N TRP A 466 -13.83 26.14 -0.54
CA TRP A 466 -13.86 25.93 0.90
C TRP A 466 -13.12 24.66 1.33
N ILE A 467 -13.13 23.60 0.52
CA ILE A 467 -12.33 22.39 0.78
C ILE A 467 -10.84 22.72 0.84
N ILE A 468 -10.34 23.55 -0.08
CA ILE A 468 -8.94 24.01 -0.07
C ILE A 468 -8.65 24.84 1.19
N ILE A 469 -9.56 25.78 1.53
CA ILE A 469 -9.42 26.60 2.74
C ILE A 469 -9.43 25.73 4.00
N LYS A 470 -10.33 24.75 4.10
CA LYS A 470 -10.35 23.77 5.21
C LYS A 470 -9.02 23.04 5.34
N GLY A 471 -8.44 22.58 4.21
CA GLY A 471 -7.11 21.96 4.21
C GLY A 471 -6.00 22.86 4.73
N ILE A 472 -5.98 24.13 4.31
CA ILE A 472 -5.03 25.13 4.79
C ILE A 472 -5.24 25.42 6.28
N THR A 473 -6.48 25.54 6.73
CA THR A 473 -6.83 25.74 8.14
C THR A 473 -6.34 24.57 9.00
N CYS A 474 -6.57 23.33 8.58
CA CYS A 474 -6.07 22.15 9.29
C CYS A 474 -4.53 22.13 9.37
N ALA A 475 -3.84 22.52 8.30
CA ALA A 475 -2.39 22.65 8.30
C ALA A 475 -1.91 23.72 9.27
N ALA A 476 -2.54 24.90 9.28
CA ALA A 476 -2.22 26.00 10.18
C ALA A 476 -2.47 25.62 11.65
N VAL A 477 -3.61 25.00 11.95
CA VAL A 477 -3.93 24.50 13.31
C VAL A 477 -2.91 23.45 13.77
N THR A 478 -2.56 22.52 12.91
CA THR A 478 -1.54 21.50 13.22
C THR A 478 -0.20 22.16 13.51
N ALA A 479 0.26 23.05 12.65
CA ALA A 479 1.53 23.77 12.83
C ALA A 479 1.53 24.58 14.13
N LEU A 480 0.45 25.30 14.43
CA LEU A 480 0.30 26.11 15.64
C LEU A 480 0.38 25.25 16.89
N LEU A 481 -0.47 24.23 17.02
CA LEU A 481 -0.54 23.40 18.21
C LEU A 481 0.74 22.59 18.45
N TYR A 482 1.37 22.09 17.38
CA TYR A 482 2.67 21.39 17.47
C TYR A 482 3.80 22.36 17.89
N THR A 483 3.78 23.60 17.39
CA THR A 483 4.75 24.61 17.81
C THR A 483 4.57 24.98 19.27
N LEU A 484 3.35 25.15 19.75
CA LEU A 484 3.04 25.49 21.14
C LEU A 484 3.42 24.33 22.08
N ALA A 485 3.07 23.08 21.72
CA ALA A 485 3.30 21.92 22.58
C ALA A 485 4.74 21.42 22.54
N LEU A 486 5.37 21.38 21.37
CA LEU A 486 6.66 20.71 21.15
C LEU A 486 7.78 21.66 20.66
N GLY A 487 7.52 22.93 20.47
CA GLY A 487 8.46 23.89 19.87
C GLY A 487 9.82 24.01 20.59
N ARG A 488 9.86 23.70 21.88
CA ARG A 488 11.08 23.70 22.70
C ARG A 488 11.86 22.39 22.62
N THR A 489 11.27 21.32 22.07
CA THR A 489 11.92 19.99 22.00
C THR A 489 12.94 19.91 20.86
N ALA A 490 13.96 19.09 21.05
CA ALA A 490 15.00 18.85 20.03
C ALA A 490 14.41 18.19 18.76
N GLU A 491 13.46 17.28 18.97
CA GLU A 491 12.77 16.53 17.91
C GLU A 491 12.00 17.44 16.95
N TYR A 492 11.29 18.40 17.50
CA TYR A 492 10.52 19.39 16.69
C TYR A 492 11.45 20.31 15.90
N ARG A 493 12.54 20.78 16.53
CA ARG A 493 13.56 21.59 15.83
C ARG A 493 14.20 20.82 14.69
N TRP A 494 14.56 19.55 14.92
CA TRP A 494 15.06 18.66 13.88
C TRP A 494 14.08 18.55 12.70
N MET A 495 12.78 18.38 12.96
CA MET A 495 11.74 18.30 11.95
C MET A 495 11.69 19.58 11.09
N LEU A 496 11.74 20.77 11.74
CA LEU A 496 11.74 22.05 11.03
C LEU A 496 13.02 22.26 10.19
N GLU A 497 14.19 21.91 10.72
CA GLU A 497 15.46 22.00 9.97
C GLU A 497 15.46 21.13 8.73
N LYS A 498 14.97 19.89 8.83
CA LYS A 498 14.84 18.98 7.68
C LYS A 498 13.86 19.53 6.64
N GLY A 499 12.71 20.05 7.06
CA GLY A 499 11.75 20.71 6.18
C GLY A 499 12.37 21.92 5.45
N ARG A 500 13.06 22.81 6.16
CA ARG A 500 13.77 23.95 5.57
C ARG A 500 14.87 23.51 4.60
N SER A 501 15.64 22.50 4.94
CA SER A 501 16.69 21.93 4.08
C SER A 501 16.11 21.39 2.78
N PHE A 502 14.97 20.68 2.84
CA PHE A 502 14.26 20.17 1.67
C PHE A 502 13.81 21.30 0.74
N LEU A 503 13.17 22.35 1.29
CA LEU A 503 12.70 23.51 0.52
C LEU A 503 13.87 24.28 -0.12
N ARG A 504 15.01 24.43 0.57
CA ARG A 504 16.22 25.06 0.02
C ARG A 504 16.80 24.28 -1.15
N LYS A 505 16.83 22.94 -1.05
CA LYS A 505 17.32 22.08 -2.15
C LYS A 505 16.39 22.14 -3.37
N TRP A 506 15.09 22.23 -3.13
CA TRP A 506 14.09 22.35 -4.20
C TRP A 506 14.21 23.70 -4.93
N ARG A 507 14.34 24.82 -4.19
CA ARG A 507 14.59 26.17 -4.78
C ARG A 507 15.88 26.29 -5.56
N LYS A 508 16.90 25.47 -5.30
CA LYS A 508 18.16 25.47 -6.07
C LYS A 508 18.11 24.66 -7.35
N LYS A 509 17.06 23.82 -7.52
CA LYS A 509 16.87 22.97 -8.71
C LYS A 509 15.75 23.50 -9.64
N ALA A 510 14.85 24.36 -9.14
CA ALA A 510 13.90 25.13 -9.92
C ALA A 510 14.55 26.46 -10.39
#